data_3becbe140e6a8fba4edef6517a7feab1
#
_entry.id   3becbe140e6a8fba4edef6517a7feab1
#
_cell.length_a   1.000
_cell.length_b   1.000
_cell.length_c   1.000
_cell.angle_alpha   90.00
_cell.angle_beta   90.00
_cell.angle_gamma   90.00
#
_symmetry.space_group_name_H-M   'P 1'
#
loop_
_entity.id
_entity.type
_entity.pdbx_description
1 polymer ?
#
loop_
_entity_poly.entity_id
_entity_poly.type
_entity_poly.pdbx_seq_one_letter_code
_entity_poly.pdbx_strand_id
1 'polypeptide(L)'
;MPDSPAPAVTSSSDGTVGGISAASNASIAPPVDAIPVPPGTGPARPSMAAIIEKIAPTRDERLFLVLSIFIGVLSGLLVVAFRIAIEWIRLLTLGSAPHAGQYRLLFVPAAAGLVVSALVIWFFPAARGSGVNQTKAAFYVYEGYISFRTVIGKFLTSALAIGAGHSLGPEDPSLQIGAGVASIIARNLRLSRRRLRMFAPIGAAAGLAAAFNAPISAILFVIEEVIGSWSAAVLGSLVLAAISSVVVARWFWGPEPMFRIPSITLRDPRELMAYAVLGVFGGLVAPVFSSILGYLRPRLRALPRWNIFLQPAVAGLLVGAIGFFGFPQVMGTGYDVIDQALHGQFVWQVLLALVFLKLMATTFSFSSGTPGGMFAPTLFIGAMLGGAVGAFEKHFFPHLTGTVGAYSLVGMGVLFAGFLRVPLTSVFMVLEVSGNYSIILPIILANTLAFLISRSLQPVGIFEIFTQQDDSTCPPWKNSERNRVFTSKMRFSQSVSLWSGTAIRFSRSLRRLPRLMPPVVWFASATVHGMRSARTSSPELRPRSRPMPRFSAPLKRTAHRCSFPTCLWTPHCITSLAGHSCRC
;
A
#
# COMPACT_ATOMS: atom_id res chain seq x y z
N MET A 1 19.17 63.47 2.12
CA MET A 1 20.15 64.55 2.50
C MET A 1 20.30 64.54 4.03
N PRO A 2 21.47 64.68 4.59
CA PRO A 2 22.79 64.12 4.20
C PRO A 2 23.38 63.34 5.41
N ASP A 3 24.32 62.56 5.14
CA ASP A 3 25.77 62.56 5.29
C ASP A 3 26.34 61.63 6.38
N SER A 4 27.23 60.83 5.89
CA SER A 4 28.37 60.11 6.47
C SER A 4 29.24 61.04 7.35
N PRO A 5 30.27 60.62 8.16
CA PRO A 5 31.25 59.59 7.82
C PRO A 5 31.85 58.76 8.99
N ALA A 6 32.72 57.83 8.63
CA ALA A 6 33.68 57.15 9.50
C ALA A 6 34.81 58.09 9.99
N PRO A 7 35.56 57.67 10.99
CA PRO A 7 37.00 57.51 10.70
C PRO A 7 37.70 56.31 11.37
N ALA A 8 38.85 56.07 10.81
CA ALA A 8 39.86 55.07 10.99
C ALA A 8 40.89 55.38 12.14
N VAL A 9 41.87 54.41 12.29
CA VAL A 9 43.30 54.60 12.70
C VAL A 9 43.59 54.37 14.21
N THR A 10 44.46 53.53 14.65
CA THR A 10 45.90 53.21 14.61
C THR A 10 46.21 52.30 15.78
N SER A 11 46.96 51.24 15.68
CA SER A 11 48.43 51.02 15.77
C SER A 11 49.04 50.98 17.17
N SER A 12 49.96 50.05 17.30
CA SER A 12 51.16 49.95 18.19
C SER A 12 50.91 49.18 19.49
N SER A 13 51.75 48.31 19.93
CA SER A 13 53.12 47.92 19.91
C SER A 13 53.50 47.31 21.28
N ASP A 14 54.35 46.32 21.21
CA ASP A 14 55.41 45.95 22.15
C ASP A 14 55.15 45.34 23.53
N GLY A 15 55.94 44.29 23.77
CA GLY A 15 56.37 43.89 25.13
C GLY A 15 56.70 42.38 25.27
N THR A 16 57.79 41.99 24.72
CA THR A 16 58.93 41.12 25.19
C THR A 16 58.82 40.37 26.53
N VAL A 17 59.47 39.21 26.49
CA VAL A 17 60.43 38.56 27.43
C VAL A 17 60.01 37.26 28.12
N GLY A 18 60.86 36.25 27.88
CA GLY A 18 61.28 35.16 28.79
C GLY A 18 60.60 33.78 28.51
N GLY A 19 61.20 32.88 27.92
CA GLY A 19 62.40 32.10 28.07
C GLY A 19 62.15 30.86 28.93
N ILE A 20 62.32 29.66 28.39
CA ILE A 20 63.11 28.53 28.88
C ILE A 20 62.72 27.26 28.15
N SER A 21 63.65 26.75 27.36
CA SER A 21 64.14 25.42 27.01
C SER A 21 63.46 24.19 27.59
N ALA A 22 63.17 23.25 26.72
CA ALA A 22 63.68 21.87 26.76
C ALA A 22 63.25 21.09 25.50
N ALA A 23 64.21 20.39 24.94
CA ALA A 23 64.20 19.63 23.70
C ALA A 23 63.38 18.33 23.78
N SER A 24 62.72 17.95 22.68
CA SER A 24 62.68 16.56 22.25
C SER A 24 62.54 16.48 20.73
N ASN A 25 63.53 15.84 20.12
CA ASN A 25 63.66 15.56 18.71
C ASN A 25 62.49 14.67 18.22
N ALA A 26 61.65 15.15 17.32
CA ALA A 26 60.84 14.35 16.45
C ALA A 26 61.13 14.79 15.01
N SER A 27 61.68 13.85 14.27
CA SER A 27 62.04 13.93 12.85
C SER A 27 60.87 14.44 12.01
N ILE A 28 61.00 15.66 11.46
CA ILE A 28 60.10 16.22 10.47
C ILE A 28 60.56 15.71 9.10
N ALA A 29 59.74 14.86 8.45
CA ALA A 29 59.94 14.51 7.06
C ALA A 29 59.86 15.76 6.16
N PRO A 30 60.69 15.85 5.10
CA PRO A 30 60.68 17.01 4.20
C PRO A 30 59.32 17.14 3.47
N PRO A 31 58.91 18.38 3.14
CA PRO A 31 57.70 18.59 2.35
C PRO A 31 57.83 17.92 0.98
N VAL A 32 56.83 17.09 0.64
CA VAL A 32 56.68 16.49 -0.69
C VAL A 32 56.51 17.65 -1.68
N ASP A 33 57.49 17.79 -2.57
CA ASP A 33 57.48 18.80 -3.64
C ASP A 33 56.14 18.75 -4.36
N ALA A 34 55.48 19.90 -4.39
CA ALA A 34 54.24 20.06 -5.11
C ALA A 34 54.52 19.83 -6.61
N ILE A 35 53.98 18.77 -7.17
CA ILE A 35 54.00 18.52 -8.62
C ILE A 35 53.34 19.72 -9.28
N PRO A 36 53.99 20.43 -10.18
CA PRO A 36 53.37 21.58 -10.90
C PRO A 36 52.19 21.09 -11.70
N VAL A 37 50.99 21.48 -11.30
CA VAL A 37 49.76 21.23 -12.06
C VAL A 37 49.86 22.11 -13.35
N PRO A 38 49.79 21.50 -14.55
CA PRO A 38 49.86 22.28 -15.77
C PRO A 38 48.67 23.26 -15.83
N PRO A 39 48.90 24.52 -16.23
CA PRO A 39 47.86 25.52 -16.35
C PRO A 39 46.89 25.09 -17.47
N GLY A 40 45.63 24.76 -17.11
CA GLY A 40 44.57 24.46 -18.10
C GLY A 40 43.69 23.25 -17.82
N THR A 41 43.89 22.47 -16.75
CA THR A 41 43.02 21.34 -16.40
C THR A 41 42.01 21.69 -15.32
N GLY A 42 41.33 22.83 -15.45
CA GLY A 42 40.04 22.99 -14.79
C GLY A 42 39.04 21.96 -15.36
N PRO A 43 38.09 21.40 -14.57
CA PRO A 43 37.11 20.47 -15.10
C PRO A 43 36.43 21.14 -16.30
N ALA A 44 36.66 20.57 -17.49
CA ALA A 44 36.06 21.08 -18.73
C ALA A 44 34.55 21.09 -18.49
N ARG A 45 33.91 22.25 -18.62
CA ARG A 45 32.44 22.35 -18.55
C ARG A 45 31.90 21.35 -19.57
N PRO A 46 31.06 20.38 -19.15
CA PRO A 46 30.55 19.40 -20.09
C PRO A 46 29.85 20.14 -21.22
N SER A 47 30.19 19.82 -22.45
CA SER A 47 29.53 20.43 -23.61
C SER A 47 28.04 20.13 -23.54
N MET A 48 27.20 21.02 -24.04
CA MET A 48 25.77 20.82 -24.14
C MET A 48 25.43 19.46 -24.79
N ALA A 49 26.21 19.07 -25.79
CA ALA A 49 26.11 17.76 -26.43
C ALA A 49 26.38 16.60 -25.49
N ALA A 50 27.41 16.67 -24.62
CA ALA A 50 27.71 15.65 -23.61
C ALA A 50 26.66 15.59 -22.50
N ILE A 51 26.01 16.71 -22.17
CA ILE A 51 24.88 16.77 -21.26
C ILE A 51 23.66 16.10 -21.90
N ILE A 52 23.36 16.41 -23.15
CA ILE A 52 22.25 15.83 -23.91
C ILE A 52 22.46 14.32 -24.12
N GLU A 53 23.68 13.89 -24.46
CA GLU A 53 24.03 12.47 -24.61
C GLU A 53 23.90 11.70 -23.28
N LYS A 54 24.22 12.32 -22.14
CA LYS A 54 24.07 11.74 -20.81
C LYS A 54 22.61 11.71 -20.33
N ILE A 55 21.76 12.60 -20.84
CA ILE A 55 20.33 12.69 -20.54
C ILE A 55 19.50 11.85 -21.52
N ALA A 56 20.01 11.63 -22.76
CA ALA A 56 19.30 10.82 -23.74
C ALA A 56 19.16 9.37 -23.26
N PRO A 57 17.92 8.85 -23.16
CA PRO A 57 17.70 7.50 -22.68
C PRO A 57 18.41 6.49 -23.58
N THR A 58 19.07 5.50 -22.98
CA THR A 58 19.72 4.41 -23.70
C THR A 58 18.69 3.66 -24.56
N ARG A 59 19.14 2.93 -25.58
CA ARG A 59 18.23 2.13 -26.44
C ARG A 59 17.35 1.20 -25.59
N ASP A 60 17.88 0.68 -24.52
CA ASP A 60 17.19 -0.19 -23.58
C ASP A 60 16.11 0.55 -22.77
N GLU A 61 16.39 1.78 -22.34
CA GLU A 61 15.42 2.61 -21.60
C GLU A 61 14.28 3.06 -22.51
N ARG A 62 14.56 3.42 -23.76
CA ARG A 62 13.50 3.76 -24.75
C ARG A 62 12.57 2.58 -24.98
N LEU A 63 13.12 1.38 -25.16
CA LEU A 63 12.30 0.17 -25.29
C LEU A 63 11.43 -0.08 -24.04
N PHE A 64 11.99 0.16 -22.85
CA PHE A 64 11.28 0.00 -21.59
C PHE A 64 10.11 0.98 -21.46
N LEU A 65 10.29 2.24 -21.87
CA LEU A 65 9.24 3.27 -21.87
C LEU A 65 8.12 2.95 -22.88
N VAL A 66 8.49 2.59 -24.12
CA VAL A 66 7.51 2.21 -25.16
C VAL A 66 6.70 1.00 -24.73
N LEU A 67 7.37 0.00 -24.14
CA LEU A 67 6.70 -1.20 -23.63
C LEU A 67 5.74 -0.87 -22.49
N SER A 68 6.08 0.12 -21.66
CA SER A 68 5.20 0.57 -20.56
C SER A 68 3.91 1.21 -21.08
N ILE A 69 3.97 1.98 -22.18
CA ILE A 69 2.78 2.51 -22.85
C ILE A 69 1.90 1.37 -23.38
N PHE A 70 2.50 0.40 -24.06
CA PHE A 70 1.76 -0.76 -24.59
C PHE A 70 1.10 -1.59 -23.48
N ILE A 71 1.82 -1.82 -22.37
CA ILE A 71 1.28 -2.49 -21.18
C ILE A 71 0.13 -1.67 -20.59
N GLY A 72 0.28 -0.34 -20.54
CA GLY A 72 -0.78 0.56 -20.05
C GLY A 72 -2.06 0.43 -20.86
N VAL A 73 -1.96 0.51 -22.18
CA VAL A 73 -3.10 0.37 -23.09
C VAL A 73 -3.80 -0.98 -22.91
N LEU A 74 -3.04 -2.07 -22.93
CA LEU A 74 -3.61 -3.41 -22.84
C LEU A 74 -4.21 -3.69 -21.45
N SER A 75 -3.56 -3.22 -20.39
CA SER A 75 -4.09 -3.31 -19.02
C SER A 75 -5.36 -2.48 -18.88
N GLY A 76 -5.39 -1.27 -19.44
CA GLY A 76 -6.57 -0.40 -19.46
C GLY A 76 -7.77 -1.08 -20.13
N LEU A 77 -7.59 -1.63 -21.36
CA LEU A 77 -8.63 -2.36 -22.07
C LEU A 77 -9.17 -3.54 -21.26
N LEU A 78 -8.28 -4.32 -20.64
CA LEU A 78 -8.70 -5.49 -19.87
C LEU A 78 -9.45 -5.10 -18.59
N VAL A 79 -9.06 -4.00 -17.93
CA VAL A 79 -9.76 -3.47 -16.74
C VAL A 79 -11.13 -2.89 -17.14
N VAL A 80 -11.24 -2.20 -18.27
CA VAL A 80 -12.54 -1.74 -18.80
C VAL A 80 -13.45 -2.94 -19.08
N ALA A 81 -12.95 -3.96 -19.76
CA ALA A 81 -13.71 -5.18 -19.99
C ALA A 81 -14.12 -5.86 -18.67
N PHE A 82 -13.25 -5.85 -17.65
CA PHE A 82 -13.55 -6.39 -16.33
C PHE A 82 -14.69 -5.64 -15.63
N ARG A 83 -14.68 -4.30 -15.66
CA ARG A 83 -15.77 -3.49 -15.09
C ARG A 83 -17.09 -3.70 -15.83
N ILE A 84 -17.06 -3.76 -17.16
CA ILE A 84 -18.23 -4.10 -17.98
C ILE A 84 -18.77 -5.48 -17.60
N ALA A 85 -17.91 -6.48 -17.45
CA ALA A 85 -18.31 -7.82 -17.03
C ALA A 85 -18.99 -7.84 -15.64
N ILE A 86 -18.47 -7.10 -14.67
CA ILE A 86 -19.08 -6.95 -13.34
C ILE A 86 -20.50 -6.37 -13.47
N GLU A 87 -20.64 -5.30 -14.23
CA GLU A 87 -21.93 -4.62 -14.40
C GLU A 87 -22.96 -5.50 -15.15
N TRP A 88 -22.53 -6.20 -16.20
CA TRP A 88 -23.38 -7.16 -16.91
C TRP A 88 -23.85 -8.29 -15.98
N ILE A 89 -22.96 -8.85 -15.18
CA ILE A 89 -23.31 -9.89 -14.21
C ILE A 89 -24.29 -9.33 -13.18
N ARG A 90 -24.07 -8.10 -12.69
CA ARG A 90 -24.98 -7.43 -11.74
C ARG A 90 -26.40 -7.28 -12.33
N LEU A 91 -26.48 -6.78 -13.54
CA LEU A 91 -27.77 -6.57 -14.23
C LEU A 91 -28.50 -7.89 -14.49
N LEU A 92 -27.77 -8.94 -14.91
CA LEU A 92 -28.35 -10.25 -15.17
C LEU A 92 -28.84 -10.96 -13.88
N THR A 93 -28.13 -10.79 -12.78
CA THR A 93 -28.37 -11.56 -11.56
C THR A 93 -29.25 -10.82 -10.55
N LEU A 94 -28.92 -9.57 -10.24
CA LEU A 94 -29.61 -8.74 -9.24
C LEU A 94 -30.63 -7.80 -9.87
N GLY A 95 -30.49 -7.46 -11.16
CA GLY A 95 -31.34 -6.51 -11.87
C GLY A 95 -30.86 -5.07 -11.77
N SER A 96 -31.60 -4.14 -12.39
CA SER A 96 -31.25 -2.70 -12.45
C SER A 96 -31.48 -1.99 -11.13
N ALA A 97 -32.50 -2.37 -10.37
CA ALA A 97 -32.89 -1.73 -9.11
C ALA A 97 -33.19 -2.81 -8.05
N PRO A 98 -32.18 -3.23 -7.27
CA PRO A 98 -32.38 -4.19 -6.19
C PRO A 98 -33.17 -3.54 -5.04
N HIS A 99 -34.35 -4.08 -4.71
CA HIS A 99 -35.18 -3.65 -3.59
C HIS A 99 -35.18 -4.69 -2.47
N ALA A 100 -35.27 -4.25 -1.23
CA ALA A 100 -35.42 -5.12 -0.07
C ALA A 100 -36.60 -6.08 -0.23
N GLY A 101 -36.47 -7.30 0.30
CA GLY A 101 -37.49 -8.35 0.22
C GLY A 101 -37.45 -9.21 -1.08
N GLN A 102 -36.57 -8.91 -2.02
CA GLN A 102 -36.41 -9.77 -3.20
C GLN A 102 -35.55 -11.00 -2.87
N TYR A 103 -36.06 -12.21 -3.07
CA TYR A 103 -35.33 -13.47 -2.84
C TYR A 103 -34.04 -13.59 -3.67
N ARG A 104 -33.93 -12.88 -4.82
CA ARG A 104 -32.70 -12.81 -5.60
C ARG A 104 -31.52 -12.27 -4.78
N LEU A 105 -31.76 -11.26 -3.95
CA LEU A 105 -30.71 -10.68 -3.09
C LEU A 105 -30.15 -11.71 -2.10
N LEU A 106 -31.00 -12.63 -1.63
CA LEU A 106 -30.63 -13.66 -0.66
C LEU A 106 -29.83 -14.80 -1.31
N PHE A 107 -30.35 -15.35 -2.42
CA PHE A 107 -29.83 -16.60 -2.97
C PHE A 107 -28.76 -16.41 -4.05
N VAL A 108 -28.78 -15.31 -4.80
CA VAL A 108 -27.81 -15.08 -5.89
C VAL A 108 -26.37 -15.00 -5.38
N PRO A 109 -26.04 -14.20 -4.33
CA PRO A 109 -24.67 -14.17 -3.82
C PRO A 109 -24.20 -15.53 -3.26
N ALA A 110 -25.11 -16.30 -2.66
CA ALA A 110 -24.81 -17.64 -2.16
C ALA A 110 -24.50 -18.62 -3.31
N ALA A 111 -25.33 -18.64 -4.34
CA ALA A 111 -25.12 -19.46 -5.54
C ALA A 111 -23.82 -19.08 -6.26
N ALA A 112 -23.58 -17.79 -6.45
CA ALA A 112 -22.34 -17.29 -7.04
C ALA A 112 -21.12 -17.68 -6.19
N GLY A 113 -21.23 -17.63 -4.87
CA GLY A 113 -20.19 -18.08 -3.94
C GLY A 113 -19.82 -19.55 -4.15
N LEU A 114 -20.79 -20.45 -4.39
CA LEU A 114 -20.54 -21.85 -4.73
C LEU A 114 -19.79 -21.97 -6.06
N VAL A 115 -20.26 -21.29 -7.10
CA VAL A 115 -19.63 -21.33 -8.42
C VAL A 115 -18.20 -20.77 -8.35
N VAL A 116 -18.01 -19.66 -7.68
CA VAL A 116 -16.67 -19.05 -7.48
C VAL A 116 -15.74 -20.00 -6.72
N SER A 117 -16.23 -20.66 -5.67
CA SER A 117 -15.46 -21.67 -4.94
C SER A 117 -15.02 -22.82 -5.84
N ALA A 118 -15.94 -23.35 -6.65
CA ALA A 118 -15.64 -24.41 -7.60
C ALA A 118 -14.56 -23.98 -8.59
N LEU A 119 -14.71 -22.80 -9.19
CA LEU A 119 -13.73 -22.25 -10.14
C LEU A 119 -12.37 -22.04 -9.48
N VAL A 120 -12.31 -21.51 -8.26
CA VAL A 120 -11.06 -21.26 -7.52
C VAL A 120 -10.39 -22.58 -7.13
N ILE A 121 -11.13 -23.56 -6.62
CA ILE A 121 -10.54 -24.81 -6.12
C ILE A 121 -10.05 -25.68 -7.28
N TRP A 122 -10.84 -25.81 -8.35
CA TRP A 122 -10.53 -26.76 -9.42
C TRP A 122 -9.69 -26.15 -10.56
N PHE A 123 -9.94 -24.89 -10.91
CA PHE A 123 -9.33 -24.30 -12.10
C PHE A 123 -8.31 -23.18 -11.78
N PHE A 124 -8.58 -22.32 -10.78
CA PHE A 124 -7.83 -21.08 -10.58
C PHE A 124 -7.40 -20.85 -9.12
N PRO A 125 -6.65 -21.77 -8.48
CA PRO A 125 -6.28 -21.63 -7.06
C PRO A 125 -5.49 -20.34 -6.74
N ALA A 126 -4.73 -19.82 -7.70
CA ALA A 126 -3.98 -18.58 -7.55
C ALA A 126 -4.85 -17.30 -7.66
N ALA A 127 -6.14 -17.41 -8.01
CA ALA A 127 -7.06 -16.26 -8.04
C ALA A 127 -7.65 -15.91 -6.67
N ARG A 128 -7.47 -16.74 -5.64
CA ARG A 128 -8.01 -16.52 -4.28
C ARG A 128 -7.43 -15.25 -3.63
N GLY A 129 -8.25 -14.50 -2.90
CA GLY A 129 -7.83 -13.31 -2.15
C GLY A 129 -7.85 -11.99 -2.94
N SER A 130 -7.21 -10.93 -2.42
CA SER A 130 -7.35 -9.58 -2.97
C SER A 130 -6.65 -9.39 -4.32
N GLY A 131 -5.40 -9.74 -4.43
CA GLY A 131 -4.55 -9.46 -5.60
C GLY A 131 -3.30 -8.66 -5.25
N VAL A 132 -3.38 -7.74 -4.28
CA VAL A 132 -2.25 -6.91 -3.85
C VAL A 132 -1.11 -7.77 -3.32
N ASN A 133 -1.39 -8.67 -2.38
CA ASN A 133 -0.36 -9.54 -1.79
C ASN A 133 0.25 -10.49 -2.81
N GLN A 134 -0.54 -11.02 -3.74
CA GLN A 134 -0.03 -11.86 -4.82
C GLN A 134 0.90 -11.07 -5.76
N THR A 135 0.58 -9.80 -6.02
CA THR A 135 1.44 -8.92 -6.83
C THR A 135 2.72 -8.56 -6.07
N LYS A 136 2.64 -8.30 -4.76
CA LYS A 136 3.83 -8.13 -3.90
C LYS A 136 4.70 -9.39 -3.91
N ALA A 137 4.10 -10.56 -3.75
CA ALA A 137 4.81 -11.84 -3.82
C ALA A 137 5.45 -12.05 -5.21
N ALA A 138 4.76 -11.71 -6.30
CA ALA A 138 5.34 -11.77 -7.64
C ALA A 138 6.57 -10.87 -7.75
N PHE A 139 6.51 -9.63 -7.22
CA PHE A 139 7.63 -8.70 -7.26
C PHE A 139 8.81 -9.14 -6.38
N TYR A 140 8.56 -9.59 -5.15
CA TYR A 140 9.63 -9.88 -4.18
C TYR A 140 10.16 -11.31 -4.21
N VAL A 141 9.30 -12.30 -4.50
CA VAL A 141 9.60 -13.73 -4.39
C VAL A 141 9.71 -14.41 -5.74
N TYR A 142 8.74 -14.13 -6.64
CA TYR A 142 8.62 -14.86 -7.91
C TYR A 142 9.23 -14.13 -9.11
N GLU A 143 10.13 -13.17 -8.87
CA GLU A 143 10.87 -12.45 -9.92
C GLU A 143 9.97 -11.84 -11.01
N GLY A 144 8.79 -11.37 -10.65
CA GLY A 144 7.80 -10.76 -11.54
C GLY A 144 6.90 -11.77 -12.27
N TYR A 145 6.93 -13.05 -11.92
CA TYR A 145 6.12 -14.07 -12.59
C TYR A 145 4.68 -14.08 -12.10
N ILE A 146 3.74 -13.85 -13.01
CA ILE A 146 2.31 -14.09 -12.84
C ILE A 146 1.82 -14.92 -14.03
N SER A 147 1.12 -16.02 -13.78
CA SER A 147 0.66 -16.91 -14.86
C SER A 147 -0.56 -16.34 -15.59
N PHE A 148 -0.71 -16.68 -16.87
CA PHE A 148 -1.89 -16.31 -17.65
C PHE A 148 -3.19 -16.88 -17.04
N ARG A 149 -3.13 -18.10 -16.50
CA ARG A 149 -4.25 -18.71 -15.76
C ARG A 149 -4.69 -17.87 -14.57
N THR A 150 -3.75 -17.24 -13.87
CA THR A 150 -4.06 -16.36 -12.73
C THR A 150 -4.82 -15.11 -13.18
N VAL A 151 -4.43 -14.51 -14.31
CA VAL A 151 -5.10 -13.33 -14.89
C VAL A 151 -6.55 -13.65 -15.25
N ILE A 152 -6.77 -14.72 -16.03
CA ILE A 152 -8.12 -15.14 -16.43
C ILE A 152 -8.93 -15.56 -15.21
N GLY A 153 -8.35 -16.34 -14.32
CA GLY A 153 -9.03 -16.80 -13.11
C GLY A 153 -9.46 -15.63 -12.24
N LYS A 154 -8.57 -14.64 -12.05
CA LYS A 154 -8.90 -13.43 -11.28
C LYS A 154 -10.01 -12.62 -11.93
N PHE A 155 -9.94 -12.43 -13.26
CA PHE A 155 -10.97 -11.73 -14.02
C PHE A 155 -12.35 -12.40 -13.84
N LEU A 156 -12.45 -13.70 -14.13
CA LEU A 156 -13.74 -14.41 -14.12
C LEU A 156 -14.31 -14.54 -12.71
N THR A 157 -13.49 -14.98 -11.75
CA THR A 157 -13.98 -15.25 -10.39
C THR A 157 -14.30 -13.97 -9.62
N SER A 158 -13.54 -12.88 -9.81
CA SER A 158 -13.85 -11.60 -9.17
C SER A 158 -15.03 -10.90 -9.83
N ALA A 159 -15.17 -10.96 -11.18
CA ALA A 159 -16.33 -10.40 -11.88
C ALA A 159 -17.63 -11.08 -11.41
N LEU A 160 -17.61 -12.40 -11.31
CA LEU A 160 -18.78 -13.17 -10.85
C LEU A 160 -19.11 -12.87 -9.38
N ALA A 161 -18.10 -12.84 -8.50
CA ALA A 161 -18.32 -12.58 -7.08
C ALA A 161 -18.90 -11.18 -6.85
N ILE A 162 -18.25 -10.16 -7.40
CA ILE A 162 -18.65 -8.75 -7.20
C ILE A 162 -19.98 -8.45 -7.88
N GLY A 163 -20.14 -8.88 -9.14
CA GLY A 163 -21.37 -8.68 -9.90
C GLY A 163 -22.58 -9.39 -9.30
N ALA A 164 -22.39 -10.54 -8.67
CA ALA A 164 -23.45 -11.24 -7.95
C ALA A 164 -23.73 -10.72 -6.54
N GLY A 165 -23.08 -9.63 -6.10
CA GLY A 165 -23.44 -8.92 -4.89
C GLY A 165 -22.56 -9.17 -3.67
N HIS A 166 -21.46 -9.93 -3.75
CA HIS A 166 -20.49 -9.96 -2.65
C HIS A 166 -19.92 -8.57 -2.37
N SER A 167 -19.81 -8.19 -1.11
CA SER A 167 -19.34 -6.86 -0.68
C SER A 167 -17.82 -6.74 -0.84
N LEU A 168 -17.36 -6.53 -2.08
CA LEU A 168 -15.96 -6.49 -2.50
C LEU A 168 -15.76 -5.46 -3.62
N GLY A 169 -14.52 -5.00 -3.80
CA GLY A 169 -14.13 -4.03 -4.83
C GLY A 169 -13.39 -4.67 -6.02
N PRO A 170 -13.44 -4.05 -7.20
CA PRO A 170 -12.73 -4.50 -8.40
C PRO A 170 -11.26 -4.05 -8.47
N GLU A 171 -10.81 -3.11 -7.63
CA GLU A 171 -9.53 -2.41 -7.76
C GLU A 171 -8.34 -3.34 -7.52
N ASP A 172 -8.37 -4.09 -6.41
CA ASP A 172 -7.31 -5.05 -6.10
C ASP A 172 -7.19 -6.14 -7.19
N PRO A 173 -8.30 -6.74 -7.68
CA PRO A 173 -8.26 -7.60 -8.86
C PRO A 173 -7.67 -6.93 -10.08
N SER A 174 -8.05 -5.67 -10.37
CA SER A 174 -7.54 -4.90 -11.52
C SER A 174 -6.04 -4.68 -11.45
N LEU A 175 -5.52 -4.39 -10.26
CA LEU A 175 -4.08 -4.29 -10.00
C LEU A 175 -3.36 -5.60 -10.35
N GLN A 176 -3.88 -6.75 -9.93
CA GLN A 176 -3.28 -8.06 -10.22
C GLN A 176 -3.41 -8.44 -11.70
N ILE A 177 -4.53 -8.12 -12.34
CA ILE A 177 -4.76 -8.35 -13.77
C ILE A 177 -3.73 -7.55 -14.58
N GLY A 178 -3.56 -6.25 -14.29
CA GLY A 178 -2.56 -5.40 -14.94
C GLY A 178 -1.13 -5.90 -14.73
N ALA A 179 -0.77 -6.26 -13.50
CA ALA A 179 0.53 -6.87 -13.19
C ALA A 179 0.78 -8.16 -13.98
N GLY A 180 -0.26 -8.98 -14.14
CA GLY A 180 -0.21 -10.21 -14.91
C GLY A 180 -0.03 -9.98 -16.40
N VAL A 181 -0.73 -9.00 -16.99
CA VAL A 181 -0.53 -8.56 -18.38
C VAL A 181 0.93 -8.18 -18.61
N ALA A 182 1.48 -7.32 -17.77
CA ALA A 182 2.87 -6.90 -17.85
C ALA A 182 3.85 -8.07 -17.75
N SER A 183 3.60 -8.99 -16.82
CA SER A 183 4.40 -10.21 -16.64
C SER A 183 4.39 -11.11 -17.89
N ILE A 184 3.23 -11.27 -18.53
CA ILE A 184 3.08 -12.10 -19.73
C ILE A 184 3.84 -11.47 -20.91
N ILE A 185 3.66 -10.17 -21.15
CA ILE A 185 4.33 -9.44 -22.22
C ILE A 185 5.86 -9.50 -22.05
N ALA A 186 6.35 -9.19 -20.86
CA ALA A 186 7.79 -9.19 -20.57
C ALA A 186 8.44 -10.57 -20.73
N ARG A 187 7.70 -11.65 -20.43
CA ARG A 187 8.17 -13.03 -20.66
C ARG A 187 8.19 -13.40 -22.13
N ASN A 188 7.16 -13.05 -22.88
CA ASN A 188 7.09 -13.34 -24.32
C ASN A 188 8.23 -12.64 -25.08
N LEU A 189 8.66 -11.47 -24.60
CA LEU A 189 9.81 -10.74 -25.12
C LEU A 189 11.16 -11.28 -24.59
N ARG A 190 11.17 -12.37 -23.81
CA ARG A 190 12.35 -13.01 -23.23
C ARG A 190 13.27 -12.04 -22.47
N LEU A 191 12.69 -11.08 -21.78
CA LEU A 191 13.46 -10.11 -21.00
C LEU A 191 14.19 -10.79 -19.82
N SER A 192 15.31 -10.20 -19.40
CA SER A 192 16.07 -10.69 -18.24
C SER A 192 15.20 -10.70 -16.97
N ARG A 193 15.46 -11.63 -16.06
CA ARG A 193 14.70 -11.76 -14.79
C ARG A 193 14.65 -10.47 -13.98
N ARG A 194 15.76 -9.72 -13.96
CA ARG A 194 15.83 -8.43 -13.27
C ARG A 194 14.86 -7.41 -13.86
N ARG A 195 14.70 -7.38 -15.20
CA ARG A 195 13.75 -6.51 -15.90
C ARG A 195 12.33 -7.01 -15.71
N LEU A 196 12.08 -8.31 -15.87
CA LEU A 196 10.77 -8.94 -15.68
C LEU A 196 10.15 -8.56 -14.32
N ARG A 197 10.95 -8.57 -13.26
CA ARG A 197 10.53 -8.17 -11.92
C ARG A 197 9.95 -6.75 -11.88
N MET A 198 10.53 -5.80 -12.63
CA MET A 198 10.09 -4.40 -12.62
C MET A 198 8.79 -4.18 -13.41
N PHE A 199 8.43 -5.08 -14.33
CA PHE A 199 7.19 -4.93 -15.10
C PHE A 199 5.93 -5.24 -14.29
N ALA A 200 5.97 -6.11 -13.29
CA ALA A 200 4.80 -6.41 -12.47
C ALA A 200 4.25 -5.15 -11.76
N PRO A 201 5.06 -4.30 -11.08
CA PRO A 201 4.59 -3.02 -10.54
C PRO A 201 4.06 -2.04 -11.60
N ILE A 202 4.67 -2.00 -12.80
CA ILE A 202 4.23 -1.12 -13.89
C ILE A 202 2.82 -1.50 -14.35
N GLY A 203 2.58 -2.80 -14.57
CA GLY A 203 1.24 -3.26 -14.90
C GLY A 203 0.24 -3.09 -13.76
N ALA A 204 0.68 -3.25 -12.51
CA ALA A 204 -0.14 -3.00 -11.32
C ALA A 204 -0.63 -1.55 -11.27
N ALA A 205 0.26 -0.57 -11.51
CA ALA A 205 -0.11 0.84 -11.58
C ALA A 205 -1.09 1.11 -12.72
N ALA A 206 -0.87 0.54 -13.90
CA ALA A 206 -1.78 0.67 -15.02
C ALA A 206 -3.17 0.10 -14.72
N GLY A 207 -3.24 -1.12 -14.14
CA GLY A 207 -4.51 -1.74 -13.78
C GLY A 207 -5.29 -0.95 -12.74
N LEU A 208 -4.61 -0.46 -11.72
CA LEU A 208 -5.23 0.34 -10.65
C LEU A 208 -5.67 1.73 -11.16
N ALA A 209 -4.84 2.37 -12.01
CA ALA A 209 -5.14 3.67 -12.60
C ALA A 209 -6.41 3.64 -13.47
N ALA A 210 -6.57 2.61 -14.30
CA ALA A 210 -7.79 2.42 -15.09
C ALA A 210 -9.02 2.13 -14.21
N ALA A 211 -8.84 1.40 -13.10
CA ALA A 211 -9.94 1.06 -12.20
C ALA A 211 -10.54 2.28 -11.49
N PHE A 212 -9.71 3.24 -11.08
CA PHE A 212 -10.14 4.44 -10.35
C PHE A 212 -10.25 5.71 -11.22
N ASN A 213 -9.79 5.68 -12.47
CA ASN A 213 -9.57 6.89 -13.27
C ASN A 213 -8.60 7.89 -12.59
N ALA A 214 -7.65 7.39 -11.80
CA ALA A 214 -6.79 8.13 -10.88
C ALA A 214 -5.32 7.69 -11.06
N PRO A 215 -4.58 8.29 -12.03
CA PRO A 215 -3.23 7.86 -12.34
C PRO A 215 -2.20 8.16 -11.24
N ILE A 216 -2.26 9.34 -10.59
CA ILE A 216 -1.30 9.73 -9.56
C ILE A 216 -1.43 8.81 -8.35
N SER A 217 -2.65 8.58 -7.90
CA SER A 217 -2.96 7.70 -6.77
C SER A 217 -2.51 6.25 -7.01
N ALA A 218 -2.71 5.75 -8.23
CA ALA A 218 -2.28 4.41 -8.59
C ALA A 218 -0.75 4.26 -8.57
N ILE A 219 -0.03 5.26 -9.07
CA ILE A 219 1.44 5.30 -9.03
C ILE A 219 1.92 5.35 -7.58
N LEU A 220 1.34 6.24 -6.76
CA LEU A 220 1.70 6.39 -5.35
C LEU A 220 1.41 5.11 -4.57
N PHE A 221 0.26 4.47 -4.78
CA PHE A 221 -0.06 3.20 -4.14
C PHE A 221 0.96 2.11 -4.46
N VAL A 222 1.33 1.99 -5.73
CA VAL A 222 2.32 0.99 -6.14
C VAL A 222 3.69 1.27 -5.54
N ILE A 223 4.10 2.54 -5.45
CA ILE A 223 5.36 2.92 -4.81
C ILE A 223 5.29 2.69 -3.28
N GLU A 224 4.20 3.13 -2.63
CA GLU A 224 4.05 3.12 -1.18
C GLU A 224 3.81 1.70 -0.65
N GLU A 225 2.99 0.89 -1.32
CA GLU A 225 2.57 -0.42 -0.83
C GLU A 225 3.22 -1.60 -1.58
N VAL A 226 3.37 -1.55 -2.92
CA VAL A 226 3.86 -2.71 -3.69
C VAL A 226 5.37 -2.76 -3.74
N ILE A 227 6.03 -1.63 -4.09
CA ILE A 227 7.50 -1.55 -4.21
C ILE A 227 8.15 -1.25 -2.85
N GLY A 228 7.50 -0.40 -2.02
CA GLY A 228 7.97 -0.02 -0.69
C GLY A 228 9.24 0.85 -0.67
N SER A 229 9.68 1.35 -1.83
CA SER A 229 10.84 2.23 -1.95
C SER A 229 10.74 3.14 -3.16
N TRP A 230 11.21 4.38 -3.02
CA TRP A 230 11.26 5.33 -4.13
C TRP A 230 12.43 5.00 -5.06
N SER A 231 12.12 4.86 -6.35
CA SER A 231 13.13 4.64 -7.39
C SER A 231 12.81 5.50 -8.62
N ALA A 232 13.65 6.49 -8.88
CA ALA A 232 13.49 7.36 -10.04
C ALA A 232 13.55 6.58 -11.38
N ALA A 233 14.30 5.49 -11.43
CA ALA A 233 14.47 4.69 -12.64
C ALA A 233 13.17 4.00 -13.11
N VAL A 234 12.22 3.76 -12.20
CA VAL A 234 10.95 3.07 -12.52
C VAL A 234 9.80 4.06 -12.65
N LEU A 235 9.94 5.25 -12.06
CA LEU A 235 8.86 6.25 -12.00
C LEU A 235 8.35 6.63 -13.39
N GLY A 236 9.22 6.90 -14.35
CA GLY A 236 8.82 7.26 -15.73
C GLY A 236 7.96 6.17 -16.38
N SER A 237 8.32 4.91 -16.19
CA SER A 237 7.57 3.77 -16.73
C SER A 237 6.23 3.57 -16.04
N LEU A 238 6.16 3.78 -14.71
CA LEU A 238 4.91 3.76 -13.95
C LEU A 238 3.95 4.85 -14.44
N VAL A 239 4.48 6.07 -14.63
CA VAL A 239 3.70 7.23 -15.12
C VAL A 239 3.15 6.96 -16.51
N LEU A 240 3.98 6.52 -17.46
CA LEU A 240 3.53 6.25 -18.83
C LEU A 240 2.49 5.13 -18.88
N ALA A 241 2.67 4.06 -18.12
CA ALA A 241 1.72 2.97 -18.09
C ALA A 241 0.39 3.39 -17.44
N ALA A 242 0.43 4.12 -16.34
CA ALA A 242 -0.75 4.62 -15.66
C ALA A 242 -1.55 5.61 -16.53
N ILE A 243 -0.86 6.59 -17.14
CA ILE A 243 -1.52 7.56 -18.02
C ILE A 243 -2.13 6.86 -19.23
N SER A 244 -1.38 5.97 -19.91
CA SER A 244 -1.88 5.24 -21.08
C SER A 244 -3.12 4.43 -20.76
N SER A 245 -3.18 3.80 -19.58
CA SER A 245 -4.34 3.02 -19.16
C SER A 245 -5.56 3.90 -18.84
N VAL A 246 -5.32 5.06 -18.21
CA VAL A 246 -6.39 6.04 -17.93
C VAL A 246 -6.94 6.65 -19.22
N VAL A 247 -6.09 6.95 -20.21
CA VAL A 247 -6.55 7.42 -21.52
C VAL A 247 -7.51 6.42 -22.16
N VAL A 248 -7.18 5.13 -22.10
CA VAL A 248 -8.08 4.06 -22.56
C VAL A 248 -9.38 4.04 -21.74
N ALA A 249 -9.29 4.08 -20.42
CA ALA A 249 -10.49 4.05 -19.56
C ALA A 249 -11.41 5.26 -19.84
N ARG A 250 -10.83 6.46 -20.02
CA ARG A 250 -11.60 7.67 -20.36
C ARG A 250 -12.27 7.64 -21.74
N TRP A 251 -11.73 6.87 -22.68
CA TRP A 251 -12.39 6.66 -23.96
C TRP A 251 -13.77 6.00 -23.81
N PHE A 252 -13.91 5.09 -22.81
CA PHE A 252 -15.16 4.37 -22.55
C PHE A 252 -16.08 5.08 -21.56
N TRP A 253 -15.50 5.71 -20.49
CA TRP A 253 -16.27 6.26 -19.38
C TRP A 253 -16.36 7.79 -19.39
N GLY A 254 -15.63 8.45 -20.27
CA GLY A 254 -15.51 9.91 -20.32
C GLY A 254 -14.42 10.46 -19.39
N PRO A 255 -14.14 11.77 -19.49
CA PRO A 255 -13.08 12.44 -18.74
C PRO A 255 -13.46 12.78 -17.29
N GLU A 256 -14.74 12.64 -16.93
CA GLU A 256 -15.26 13.05 -15.64
C GLU A 256 -14.63 12.29 -14.48
N PRO A 257 -14.46 12.94 -13.31
CA PRO A 257 -14.05 12.25 -12.09
C PRO A 257 -15.08 11.19 -11.69
N MET A 258 -14.67 10.22 -10.88
CA MET A 258 -15.50 9.08 -10.51
C MET A 258 -16.74 9.51 -9.70
N PHE A 259 -16.62 10.56 -8.88
CA PHE A 259 -17.71 11.15 -8.12
C PHE A 259 -17.86 12.62 -8.46
N ARG A 260 -19.07 13.03 -8.83
CA ARG A 260 -19.41 14.42 -9.08
C ARG A 260 -19.90 15.05 -7.78
N ILE A 261 -19.14 15.99 -7.26
CA ILE A 261 -19.45 16.62 -5.99
C ILE A 261 -19.72 18.11 -6.23
N PRO A 262 -20.75 18.70 -5.57
CA PRO A 262 -20.93 20.13 -5.56
C PRO A 262 -19.66 20.84 -5.09
N SER A 263 -19.40 22.05 -5.59
CA SER A 263 -18.23 22.83 -5.20
C SER A 263 -18.17 22.99 -3.67
N ILE A 264 -17.14 22.41 -3.07
CA ILE A 264 -16.91 22.50 -1.63
C ILE A 264 -15.87 23.59 -1.38
N THR A 265 -16.19 24.53 -0.53
CA THR A 265 -15.27 25.56 -0.05
C THR A 265 -15.18 25.49 1.47
N LEU A 266 -13.98 25.56 2.01
CA LEU A 266 -13.76 25.70 3.45
C LEU A 266 -14.28 27.08 3.87
N ARG A 267 -15.28 27.14 4.74
CA ARG A 267 -15.90 28.40 5.17
C ARG A 267 -15.13 29.09 6.28
N ASP A 268 -14.67 28.31 7.27
CA ASP A 268 -14.00 28.82 8.45
C ASP A 268 -12.79 27.89 8.78
N PRO A 269 -11.62 28.44 9.14
CA PRO A 269 -10.50 27.64 9.63
C PRO A 269 -10.83 26.76 10.84
N ARG A 270 -11.84 27.11 11.64
CA ARG A 270 -12.32 26.33 12.79
C ARG A 270 -12.93 24.98 12.35
N GLU A 271 -13.44 24.88 11.13
CA GLU A 271 -13.93 23.63 10.53
C GLU A 271 -12.86 22.54 10.47
N LEU A 272 -11.56 22.90 10.46
CA LEU A 272 -10.48 21.95 10.55
C LEU A 272 -10.49 21.10 11.83
N MET A 273 -11.01 21.64 12.93
CA MET A 273 -11.15 20.88 14.19
C MET A 273 -12.16 19.74 14.03
N ALA A 274 -13.25 19.98 13.31
CA ALA A 274 -14.27 18.98 13.00
C ALA A 274 -13.68 17.84 12.13
N TYR A 275 -12.87 18.19 11.12
CA TYR A 275 -12.14 17.18 10.33
C TYR A 275 -11.08 16.44 11.16
N ALA A 276 -10.49 17.08 12.18
CA ALA A 276 -9.59 16.38 13.10
C ALA A 276 -10.36 15.33 13.93
N VAL A 277 -11.55 15.66 14.41
CA VAL A 277 -12.46 14.71 15.10
C VAL A 277 -12.78 13.51 14.19
N LEU A 278 -13.12 13.77 12.92
CA LEU A 278 -13.33 12.71 11.94
C LEU A 278 -12.08 11.83 11.77
N GLY A 279 -10.88 12.43 11.74
CA GLY A 279 -9.61 11.72 11.71
C GLY A 279 -9.41 10.78 12.91
N VAL A 280 -9.83 11.23 14.11
CA VAL A 280 -9.80 10.40 15.33
C VAL A 280 -10.75 9.20 15.20
N PHE A 281 -12.01 9.43 14.81
CA PHE A 281 -12.98 8.34 14.65
C PHE A 281 -12.54 7.33 13.60
N GLY A 282 -12.05 7.76 12.45
CA GLY A 282 -11.55 6.85 11.42
C GLY A 282 -10.30 6.10 11.88
N GLY A 283 -9.41 6.76 12.64
CA GLY A 283 -8.24 6.15 13.27
C GLY A 283 -8.59 5.07 14.31
N LEU A 284 -9.78 5.11 14.91
CA LEU A 284 -10.31 4.08 15.81
C LEU A 284 -11.02 2.95 15.05
N VAL A 285 -11.80 3.28 14.02
CA VAL A 285 -12.55 2.29 13.22
C VAL A 285 -11.62 1.42 12.38
N ALA A 286 -10.55 1.99 11.82
CA ALA A 286 -9.60 1.27 10.96
C ALA A 286 -8.94 0.05 11.63
N PRO A 287 -8.36 0.12 12.85
CA PRO A 287 -7.79 -1.04 13.53
C PRO A 287 -8.87 -2.04 13.96
N VAL A 288 -10.08 -1.62 14.27
CA VAL A 288 -11.20 -2.53 14.56
C VAL A 288 -11.49 -3.38 13.32
N PHE A 289 -11.62 -2.76 12.15
CA PHE A 289 -11.83 -3.47 10.89
C PHE A 289 -10.68 -4.44 10.57
N SER A 290 -9.44 -3.98 10.71
CA SER A 290 -8.26 -4.83 10.50
C SER A 290 -8.19 -6.01 11.47
N SER A 291 -8.55 -5.79 12.75
CA SER A 291 -8.52 -6.81 13.79
C SER A 291 -9.59 -7.88 13.55
N ILE A 292 -10.79 -7.48 13.15
CA ILE A 292 -11.88 -8.43 12.82
C ILE A 292 -11.48 -9.32 11.64
N LEU A 293 -10.93 -8.73 10.57
CA LEU A 293 -10.43 -9.48 9.41
C LEU A 293 -9.26 -10.39 9.79
N GLY A 294 -8.30 -9.87 10.56
CA GLY A 294 -7.13 -10.61 11.03
C GLY A 294 -7.50 -11.80 11.91
N TYR A 295 -8.60 -11.70 12.66
CA TYR A 295 -9.12 -12.75 13.55
C TYR A 295 -9.97 -13.79 12.77
N LEU A 296 -10.90 -13.35 11.93
CA LEU A 296 -11.85 -14.23 11.27
C LEU A 296 -11.20 -15.07 10.16
N ARG A 297 -10.34 -14.45 9.34
CA ARG A 297 -9.72 -15.11 8.18
C ARG A 297 -8.94 -16.38 8.52
N PRO A 298 -8.01 -16.42 9.50
CA PRO A 298 -7.30 -17.64 9.85
C PRO A 298 -8.21 -18.70 10.47
N ARG A 299 -9.24 -18.31 11.20
CA ARG A 299 -10.22 -19.26 11.76
C ARG A 299 -11.02 -19.97 10.69
N LEU A 300 -11.50 -19.25 9.68
CA LEU A 300 -12.18 -19.86 8.54
C LEU A 300 -11.25 -20.77 7.75
N ARG A 301 -9.96 -20.40 7.61
CA ARG A 301 -8.96 -21.24 6.93
C ARG A 301 -8.59 -22.50 7.71
N ALA A 302 -8.70 -22.48 9.03
CA ALA A 302 -8.42 -23.64 9.88
C ALA A 302 -9.54 -24.70 9.84
N LEU A 303 -10.70 -24.38 9.27
CA LEU A 303 -11.80 -25.33 9.10
C LEU A 303 -11.43 -26.45 8.11
N PRO A 304 -12.05 -27.65 8.21
CA PRO A 304 -11.80 -28.77 7.33
C PRO A 304 -11.92 -28.41 5.84
N ARG A 305 -11.15 -29.07 4.98
CA ARG A 305 -11.04 -28.73 3.55
C ARG A 305 -12.36 -28.70 2.80
N TRP A 306 -13.34 -29.54 3.17
CA TRP A 306 -14.65 -29.54 2.52
C TRP A 306 -15.43 -28.24 2.80
N ASN A 307 -15.22 -27.59 3.95
CA ASN A 307 -15.83 -26.29 4.27
C ASN A 307 -15.33 -25.15 3.39
N ILE A 308 -14.12 -25.25 2.81
CA ILE A 308 -13.56 -24.23 1.90
C ILE A 308 -14.48 -23.99 0.72
N PHE A 309 -15.18 -25.04 0.27
CA PHE A 309 -16.15 -24.95 -0.81
C PHE A 309 -17.41 -24.16 -0.43
N LEU A 310 -17.87 -24.30 0.80
CA LEU A 310 -19.09 -23.65 1.29
C LEU A 310 -18.89 -22.25 1.85
N GLN A 311 -17.66 -21.89 2.26
CA GLN A 311 -17.39 -20.61 2.91
C GLN A 311 -17.84 -19.39 2.08
N PRO A 312 -17.54 -19.25 0.77
CA PRO A 312 -18.03 -18.15 -0.03
C PRO A 312 -19.55 -18.14 -0.21
N ALA A 313 -20.18 -19.32 -0.24
CA ALA A 313 -21.63 -19.43 -0.33
C ALA A 313 -22.32 -18.94 0.96
N VAL A 314 -21.81 -19.36 2.13
CA VAL A 314 -22.31 -18.88 3.42
C VAL A 314 -22.09 -17.38 3.58
N ALA A 315 -20.92 -16.88 3.18
CA ALA A 315 -20.65 -15.45 3.17
C ALA A 315 -21.62 -14.69 2.25
N GLY A 316 -21.86 -15.22 1.05
CA GLY A 316 -22.85 -14.68 0.10
C GLY A 316 -24.26 -14.67 0.67
N LEU A 317 -24.66 -15.75 1.36
CA LEU A 317 -25.96 -15.82 2.05
C LEU A 317 -26.09 -14.76 3.16
N LEU A 318 -25.04 -14.56 3.95
CA LEU A 318 -25.04 -13.53 5.03
C LEU A 318 -25.12 -12.12 4.44
N VAL A 319 -24.35 -11.82 3.39
CA VAL A 319 -24.44 -10.53 2.68
C VAL A 319 -25.80 -10.35 2.03
N GLY A 320 -26.31 -11.39 1.40
CA GLY A 320 -27.64 -11.42 0.79
C GLY A 320 -28.75 -11.21 1.80
N ALA A 321 -28.63 -11.81 3.00
CA ALA A 321 -29.58 -11.60 4.10
C ALA A 321 -29.62 -10.12 4.52
N ILE A 322 -28.46 -9.47 4.68
CA ILE A 322 -28.41 -8.02 5.00
C ILE A 322 -29.15 -7.23 3.91
N GLY A 323 -28.93 -7.56 2.62
CA GLY A 323 -29.62 -6.92 1.51
C GLY A 323 -31.13 -7.17 1.50
N PHE A 324 -31.55 -8.40 1.79
CA PHE A 324 -32.95 -8.81 1.85
C PHE A 324 -33.73 -8.11 2.97
N PHE A 325 -33.12 -7.99 4.17
CA PHE A 325 -33.77 -7.38 5.33
C PHE A 325 -33.77 -5.85 5.35
N GLY A 326 -33.35 -5.16 4.29
CA GLY A 326 -33.56 -3.72 4.17
C GLY A 326 -32.35 -2.90 3.74
N PHE A 327 -31.16 -3.49 3.62
CA PHE A 327 -29.93 -2.76 3.29
C PHE A 327 -29.23 -3.31 2.02
N PRO A 328 -29.88 -3.29 0.84
CA PRO A 328 -29.23 -3.72 -0.40
C PRO A 328 -28.00 -2.85 -0.76
N GLN A 329 -27.88 -1.67 -0.17
CA GLN A 329 -26.78 -0.73 -0.35
C GLN A 329 -25.40 -1.30 0.04
N VAL A 330 -25.34 -2.32 0.90
CA VAL A 330 -24.07 -2.92 1.33
C VAL A 330 -23.52 -3.94 0.32
N MET A 331 -24.33 -4.36 -0.65
CA MET A 331 -23.95 -5.36 -1.65
C MET A 331 -23.04 -4.76 -2.72
N GLY A 332 -22.21 -5.59 -3.35
CA GLY A 332 -21.29 -5.18 -4.42
C GLY A 332 -20.29 -4.10 -4.01
N THR A 333 -19.92 -3.25 -4.95
CA THR A 333 -18.95 -2.16 -4.74
C THR A 333 -19.49 -1.03 -3.87
N GLY A 334 -20.76 -0.63 -4.07
CA GLY A 334 -21.42 0.44 -3.33
C GLY A 334 -21.11 1.86 -3.82
N TYR A 335 -20.59 2.04 -5.04
CA TYR A 335 -20.27 3.38 -5.57
C TYR A 335 -21.46 4.29 -5.68
N ASP A 336 -22.63 3.78 -6.13
CA ASP A 336 -23.86 4.55 -6.23
C ASP A 336 -24.32 5.10 -4.87
N VAL A 337 -24.06 4.33 -3.80
CA VAL A 337 -24.41 4.72 -2.43
C VAL A 337 -23.41 5.75 -1.88
N ILE A 338 -22.12 5.63 -2.25
CA ILE A 338 -21.13 6.67 -1.94
C ILE A 338 -21.56 7.98 -2.58
N ASP A 339 -21.96 7.97 -3.85
CA ASP A 339 -22.41 9.16 -4.55
C ASP A 339 -23.62 9.81 -3.86
N GLN A 340 -24.62 9.01 -3.46
CA GLN A 340 -25.76 9.47 -2.68
C GLN A 340 -25.37 10.10 -1.33
N ALA A 341 -24.36 9.52 -0.63
CA ALA A 341 -23.87 10.08 0.63
C ALA A 341 -23.12 11.40 0.42
N LEU A 342 -22.37 11.54 -0.67
CA LEU A 342 -21.69 12.77 -1.06
C LEU A 342 -22.69 13.90 -1.35
N HIS A 343 -23.90 13.57 -1.81
CA HIS A 343 -25.01 14.51 -2.01
C HIS A 343 -25.88 14.71 -0.75
N GLY A 344 -25.52 14.07 0.38
CA GLY A 344 -26.21 14.25 1.66
C GLY A 344 -27.64 13.67 1.71
N GLN A 345 -27.92 12.63 0.93
CA GLN A 345 -29.25 12.03 0.82
C GLN A 345 -29.64 11.15 2.01
N PHE A 346 -28.69 10.83 2.92
CA PHE A 346 -28.92 9.95 4.06
C PHE A 346 -28.93 10.71 5.39
N VAL A 347 -29.79 10.26 6.32
CA VAL A 347 -29.74 10.68 7.71
C VAL A 347 -28.62 9.98 8.46
N TRP A 348 -28.06 10.59 9.51
CA TRP A 348 -26.87 10.10 10.21
C TRP A 348 -27.02 8.69 10.78
N GLN A 349 -28.23 8.29 11.21
CA GLN A 349 -28.50 6.95 11.74
C GLN A 349 -28.31 5.87 10.67
N VAL A 350 -28.79 6.14 9.45
CA VAL A 350 -28.63 5.22 8.30
C VAL A 350 -27.16 5.13 7.91
N LEU A 351 -26.44 6.26 7.90
CA LEU A 351 -25.00 6.28 7.62
C LEU A 351 -24.22 5.42 8.61
N LEU A 352 -24.48 5.53 9.92
CA LEU A 352 -23.87 4.67 10.95
C LEU A 352 -24.23 3.19 10.79
N ALA A 353 -25.48 2.89 10.48
CA ALA A 353 -25.91 1.51 10.21
C ALA A 353 -25.16 0.94 9.01
N LEU A 354 -25.00 1.72 7.92
CA LEU A 354 -24.26 1.33 6.73
C LEU A 354 -22.78 1.12 6.99
N VAL A 355 -22.11 1.91 7.87
CA VAL A 355 -20.74 1.67 8.32
C VAL A 355 -20.62 0.26 8.90
N PHE A 356 -21.45 -0.07 9.87
CA PHE A 356 -21.39 -1.37 10.54
C PHE A 356 -21.73 -2.52 9.60
N LEU A 357 -22.81 -2.42 8.85
CA LEU A 357 -23.29 -3.48 7.95
C LEU A 357 -22.32 -3.73 6.80
N LYS A 358 -21.73 -2.67 6.19
CA LYS A 358 -20.71 -2.82 5.14
C LYS A 358 -19.45 -3.46 5.68
N LEU A 359 -19.00 -3.06 6.88
CA LEU A 359 -17.85 -3.65 7.54
C LEU A 359 -18.06 -5.16 7.75
N MET A 360 -19.24 -5.57 8.25
CA MET A 360 -19.59 -6.98 8.44
C MET A 360 -19.68 -7.73 7.10
N ALA A 361 -20.40 -7.18 6.13
CA ALA A 361 -20.56 -7.78 4.79
C ALA A 361 -19.22 -8.01 4.09
N THR A 362 -18.33 -7.01 4.14
CA THR A 362 -16.98 -7.11 3.56
C THR A 362 -16.12 -8.12 4.32
N THR A 363 -16.19 -8.11 5.64
CA THR A 363 -15.45 -9.09 6.47
C THR A 363 -15.85 -10.52 6.15
N PHE A 364 -17.14 -10.81 6.02
CA PHE A 364 -17.61 -12.14 5.64
C PHE A 364 -17.18 -12.52 4.22
N SER A 365 -17.41 -11.61 3.24
CA SER A 365 -17.04 -11.86 1.84
C SER A 365 -15.53 -12.11 1.69
N PHE A 366 -14.69 -11.27 2.29
CA PHE A 366 -13.23 -11.37 2.13
C PHE A 366 -12.62 -12.55 2.91
N SER A 367 -13.05 -12.76 4.17
CA SER A 367 -12.51 -13.83 5.02
C SER A 367 -12.85 -15.23 4.53
N SER A 368 -13.97 -15.40 3.80
CA SER A 368 -14.34 -16.67 3.14
C SER A 368 -13.37 -17.08 2.02
N GLY A 369 -12.50 -16.15 1.58
CA GLY A 369 -11.58 -16.37 0.47
C GLY A 369 -12.17 -16.10 -0.91
N THR A 370 -13.32 -15.44 -0.97
CA THR A 370 -13.91 -14.94 -2.21
C THR A 370 -12.92 -13.97 -2.88
N PRO A 371 -12.64 -14.11 -4.20
CA PRO A 371 -11.77 -13.21 -4.93
C PRO A 371 -12.39 -11.82 -5.08
N GLY A 372 -11.69 -10.78 -4.63
CA GLY A 372 -12.14 -9.39 -4.69
C GLY A 372 -11.29 -8.49 -3.81
N GLY A 373 -11.49 -7.18 -3.92
CA GLY A 373 -10.72 -6.15 -3.24
C GLY A 373 -11.41 -5.57 -2.01
N MET A 374 -10.62 -4.87 -1.21
CA MET A 374 -11.09 -4.13 -0.04
C MET A 374 -11.11 -2.61 -0.25
N PHE A 375 -10.63 -2.10 -1.38
CA PHE A 375 -10.54 -0.65 -1.62
C PHE A 375 -11.92 0.00 -1.64
N ALA A 376 -12.81 -0.42 -2.53
CA ALA A 376 -14.18 0.13 -2.59
C ALA A 376 -14.92 0.01 -1.25
N PRO A 377 -14.93 -1.13 -0.55
CA PRO A 377 -15.53 -1.21 0.79
C PRO A 377 -14.91 -0.23 1.80
N THR A 378 -13.59 -0.02 1.76
CA THR A 378 -12.91 0.94 2.65
C THR A 378 -13.36 2.37 2.36
N LEU A 379 -13.42 2.76 1.08
CA LEU A 379 -13.93 4.07 0.66
C LEU A 379 -15.39 4.25 1.09
N PHE A 380 -16.22 3.22 0.92
CA PHE A 380 -17.61 3.23 1.33
C PHE A 380 -17.77 3.46 2.84
N ILE A 381 -17.12 2.63 3.66
CA ILE A 381 -17.20 2.76 5.12
C ILE A 381 -16.69 4.13 5.56
N GLY A 382 -15.62 4.63 4.92
CA GLY A 382 -15.09 5.96 5.17
C GLY A 382 -16.07 7.08 4.82
N ALA A 383 -16.71 6.99 3.65
CA ALA A 383 -17.72 7.96 3.22
C ALA A 383 -18.92 8.01 4.17
N MET A 384 -19.44 6.85 4.57
CA MET A 384 -20.56 6.75 5.51
C MET A 384 -20.18 7.28 6.90
N LEU A 385 -18.98 6.96 7.39
CA LEU A 385 -18.46 7.45 8.67
C LEU A 385 -18.30 8.97 8.64
N GLY A 386 -17.68 9.50 7.58
CA GLY A 386 -17.52 10.95 7.40
C GLY A 386 -18.86 11.66 7.33
N GLY A 387 -19.80 11.15 6.53
CA GLY A 387 -21.15 11.69 6.43
C GLY A 387 -21.91 11.67 7.76
N ALA A 388 -21.77 10.59 8.54
CA ALA A 388 -22.39 10.47 9.87
C ALA A 388 -21.83 11.51 10.85
N VAL A 389 -20.51 11.68 10.90
CA VAL A 389 -19.84 12.69 11.74
C VAL A 389 -20.25 14.09 11.30
N GLY A 390 -20.19 14.40 10.00
CA GLY A 390 -20.58 15.71 9.47
C GLY A 390 -22.06 16.04 9.70
N ALA A 391 -22.96 15.06 9.56
CA ALA A 391 -24.37 15.26 9.84
C ALA A 391 -24.65 15.46 11.34
N PHE A 392 -23.92 14.75 12.20
CA PHE A 392 -23.98 14.92 13.65
C PHE A 392 -23.47 16.30 14.07
N GLU A 393 -22.30 16.71 13.58
CA GLU A 393 -21.72 18.03 13.87
C GLU A 393 -22.62 19.17 13.37
N LYS A 394 -23.20 19.03 12.18
CA LYS A 394 -24.13 19.99 11.62
C LYS A 394 -25.38 20.18 12.51
N HIS A 395 -25.81 19.13 13.19
CA HIS A 395 -26.94 19.21 14.12
C HIS A 395 -26.61 20.06 15.35
N PHE A 396 -25.38 19.94 15.89
CA PHE A 396 -24.98 20.69 17.10
C PHE A 396 -24.31 22.03 16.80
N PHE A 397 -23.63 22.17 15.66
CA PHE A 397 -22.86 23.36 15.27
C PHE A 397 -23.18 23.82 13.84
N PRO A 398 -24.41 24.20 13.52
CA PRO A 398 -24.86 24.46 12.15
C PRO A 398 -24.11 25.61 11.45
N HIS A 399 -23.50 26.52 12.22
CA HIS A 399 -22.76 27.67 11.68
C HIS A 399 -21.28 27.37 11.39
N LEU A 400 -20.70 26.33 11.99
CA LEU A 400 -19.30 25.96 11.86
C LEU A 400 -19.05 24.79 10.89
N THR A 401 -20.12 24.06 10.55
CA THR A 401 -19.99 22.83 9.77
C THR A 401 -20.27 23.11 8.29
N GLY A 402 -19.38 22.57 7.43
CA GLY A 402 -19.55 22.58 5.99
C GLY A 402 -20.68 21.65 5.51
N THR A 403 -20.62 21.24 4.26
CA THR A 403 -21.59 20.28 3.70
C THR A 403 -21.29 18.86 4.18
N VAL A 404 -22.32 18.08 4.48
CA VAL A 404 -22.20 16.65 4.86
C VAL A 404 -21.38 15.87 3.81
N GLY A 405 -21.55 16.22 2.53
CA GLY A 405 -20.78 15.63 1.44
C GLY A 405 -19.27 15.87 1.54
N ALA A 406 -18.84 17.03 2.07
CA ALA A 406 -17.42 17.29 2.30
C ALA A 406 -16.83 16.35 3.34
N TYR A 407 -17.55 16.11 4.43
CA TYR A 407 -17.15 15.14 5.47
C TYR A 407 -17.16 13.72 4.94
N SER A 408 -18.14 13.33 4.12
CA SER A 408 -18.17 12.03 3.45
C SER A 408 -16.93 11.83 2.57
N LEU A 409 -16.56 12.86 1.81
CA LEU A 409 -15.40 12.83 0.94
C LEU A 409 -14.08 12.70 1.71
N VAL A 410 -13.88 13.53 2.74
CA VAL A 410 -12.70 13.44 3.62
C VAL A 410 -12.67 12.09 4.34
N GLY A 411 -13.82 11.59 4.79
CA GLY A 411 -13.95 10.29 5.44
C GLY A 411 -13.48 9.12 4.57
N MET A 412 -13.68 9.18 3.24
CA MET A 412 -13.13 8.17 2.32
C MET A 412 -11.61 8.07 2.48
N GLY A 413 -10.90 9.19 2.46
CA GLY A 413 -9.46 9.24 2.64
C GLY A 413 -9.01 8.80 4.03
N VAL A 414 -9.72 9.23 5.05
CA VAL A 414 -9.45 8.94 6.47
C VAL A 414 -9.38 7.43 6.73
N LEU A 415 -10.39 6.69 6.28
CA LEU A 415 -10.39 5.25 6.49
C LEU A 415 -9.39 4.54 5.57
N PHE A 416 -9.20 5.02 4.34
CA PHE A 416 -8.20 4.50 3.42
C PHE A 416 -6.78 4.64 3.99
N ALA A 417 -6.43 5.81 4.55
CA ALA A 417 -5.14 6.05 5.21
C ALA A 417 -4.96 5.18 6.47
N GLY A 418 -5.98 5.09 7.31
CA GLY A 418 -5.92 4.35 8.57
C GLY A 418 -5.89 2.83 8.39
N PHE A 419 -6.66 2.27 7.45
CA PHE A 419 -6.81 0.85 7.24
C PHE A 419 -5.73 0.26 6.32
N LEU A 420 -5.51 0.86 5.13
CA LEU A 420 -4.53 0.36 4.16
C LEU A 420 -3.10 0.82 4.46
N ARG A 421 -2.92 1.83 5.30
CA ARG A 421 -1.62 2.40 5.71
C ARG A 421 -0.84 3.09 4.59
N VAL A 422 -1.55 3.71 3.66
CA VAL A 422 -1.02 4.45 2.52
C VAL A 422 -1.47 5.92 2.56
N PRO A 423 -0.90 6.74 3.48
CA PRO A 423 -1.37 8.11 3.72
C PRO A 423 -1.20 9.03 2.51
N LEU A 424 -0.09 8.95 1.74
CA LEU A 424 0.08 9.77 0.54
C LEU A 424 -0.93 9.38 -0.54
N THR A 425 -1.05 8.09 -0.81
CA THR A 425 -2.03 7.58 -1.76
C THR A 425 -3.44 8.02 -1.40
N SER A 426 -3.80 8.01 -0.11
CA SER A 426 -5.16 8.36 0.33
C SER A 426 -5.52 9.81 0.04
N VAL A 427 -4.56 10.75 0.20
CA VAL A 427 -4.77 12.17 -0.12
C VAL A 427 -5.04 12.35 -1.61
N PHE A 428 -4.13 11.83 -2.46
CA PHE A 428 -4.27 11.98 -3.90
C PHE A 428 -5.47 11.19 -4.45
N MET A 429 -5.81 10.05 -3.86
CA MET A 429 -6.99 9.27 -4.24
C MET A 429 -8.25 10.11 -4.13
N VAL A 430 -8.48 10.75 -2.98
CA VAL A 430 -9.67 11.58 -2.77
C VAL A 430 -9.66 12.77 -3.71
N LEU A 431 -8.51 13.41 -3.95
CA LEU A 431 -8.39 14.56 -4.86
C LEU A 431 -8.70 14.18 -6.33
N GLU A 432 -8.13 13.06 -6.82
CA GLU A 432 -8.33 12.64 -8.21
C GLU A 432 -9.75 12.12 -8.47
N VAL A 433 -10.31 11.37 -7.51
CA VAL A 433 -11.65 10.76 -7.63
C VAL A 433 -12.75 11.81 -7.53
N SER A 434 -12.51 12.93 -6.82
CA SER A 434 -13.46 14.03 -6.66
C SER A 434 -13.22 15.23 -7.59
N GLY A 435 -12.00 15.38 -8.09
CA GLY A 435 -11.59 16.57 -8.86
C GLY A 435 -11.57 17.87 -8.05
N ASN A 436 -11.71 17.83 -6.72
CA ASN A 436 -11.82 19.01 -5.86
C ASN A 436 -10.59 19.20 -4.98
N TYR A 437 -9.80 20.24 -5.27
CA TYR A 437 -8.57 20.58 -4.53
C TYR A 437 -8.79 21.47 -3.30
N SER A 438 -9.98 22.08 -3.14
CA SER A 438 -10.26 23.01 -2.04
C SER A 438 -10.21 22.35 -0.65
N ILE A 439 -10.37 21.03 -0.60
CA ILE A 439 -10.38 20.23 0.64
C ILE A 439 -9.04 19.56 0.96
N ILE A 440 -7.96 19.94 0.28
CA ILE A 440 -6.64 19.29 0.47
C ILE A 440 -6.16 19.40 1.92
N LEU A 441 -6.35 20.55 2.59
CA LEU A 441 -5.92 20.76 3.99
C LEU A 441 -6.72 19.88 4.96
N PRO A 442 -8.07 19.85 4.93
CA PRO A 442 -8.86 18.88 5.70
C PRO A 442 -8.42 17.42 5.50
N ILE A 443 -8.21 17.01 4.23
CA ILE A 443 -7.82 15.63 3.92
C ILE A 443 -6.45 15.30 4.53
N ILE A 444 -5.44 16.17 4.35
CA ILE A 444 -4.10 15.92 4.91
C ILE A 444 -4.16 15.79 6.42
N LEU A 445 -4.86 16.70 7.10
CA LEU A 445 -4.99 16.70 8.55
C LEU A 445 -5.68 15.43 9.04
N ALA A 446 -6.88 15.15 8.54
CA ALA A 446 -7.70 14.03 8.99
C ALA A 446 -7.04 12.67 8.67
N ASN A 447 -6.48 12.50 7.47
CA ASN A 447 -5.79 11.28 7.06
C ASN A 447 -4.53 11.02 7.90
N THR A 448 -3.76 12.08 8.21
CA THR A 448 -2.56 11.96 9.05
C THR A 448 -2.92 11.53 10.46
N LEU A 449 -3.95 12.14 11.06
CA LEU A 449 -4.43 11.76 12.38
C LEU A 449 -4.93 10.31 12.40
N ALA A 450 -5.74 9.91 11.42
CA ALA A 450 -6.23 8.55 11.32
C ALA A 450 -5.10 7.53 11.15
N PHE A 451 -4.12 7.84 10.31
CA PHE A 451 -2.94 7.00 10.13
C PHE A 451 -2.14 6.84 11.42
N LEU A 452 -1.86 7.94 12.14
CA LEU A 452 -1.07 7.92 13.38
C LEU A 452 -1.80 7.14 14.49
N ILE A 453 -3.09 7.40 14.70
CA ILE A 453 -3.89 6.71 15.72
C ILE A 453 -4.01 5.23 15.39
N SER A 454 -4.39 4.91 14.15
CA SER A 454 -4.51 3.52 13.73
C SER A 454 -3.17 2.76 13.86
N ARG A 455 -2.03 3.41 13.54
CA ARG A 455 -0.70 2.81 13.68
C ARG A 455 -0.28 2.60 15.13
N SER A 456 -0.68 3.49 16.04
CA SER A 456 -0.38 3.34 17.46
C SER A 456 -1.16 2.19 18.11
N LEU A 457 -2.41 1.98 17.68
CA LEU A 457 -3.28 0.91 18.20
C LEU A 457 -2.94 -0.46 17.59
N GLN A 458 -2.61 -0.49 16.31
CA GLN A 458 -2.26 -1.71 15.58
C GLN A 458 -0.99 -1.46 14.75
N PRO A 459 0.21 -1.86 15.20
CA PRO A 459 1.47 -1.57 14.51
C PRO A 459 1.57 -2.17 13.10
N VAL A 460 0.94 -3.32 12.87
CA VAL A 460 1.00 -4.10 11.62
C VAL A 460 -0.13 -3.71 10.68
N GLY A 461 0.21 -3.36 9.43
CA GLY A 461 -0.77 -3.04 8.39
C GLY A 461 -1.54 -4.27 7.89
N ILE A 462 -2.73 -4.07 7.30
CA ILE A 462 -3.61 -5.18 6.89
C ILE A 462 -2.96 -6.09 5.84
N PHE A 463 -2.25 -5.54 4.85
CA PHE A 463 -1.57 -6.34 3.84
C PHE A 463 -0.40 -7.15 4.42
N GLU A 464 0.27 -6.64 5.45
CA GLU A 464 1.32 -7.38 6.15
C GLU A 464 0.73 -8.50 6.99
N ILE A 465 -0.41 -8.27 7.68
CA ILE A 465 -1.15 -9.32 8.39
C ILE A 465 -1.51 -10.46 7.43
N PHE A 466 -1.99 -10.12 6.23
CA PHE A 466 -2.34 -11.14 5.23
C PHE A 466 -1.11 -11.87 4.69
N THR A 467 0.01 -11.17 4.49
CA THR A 467 1.26 -11.81 4.08
C THR A 467 1.74 -12.83 5.14
N GLN A 468 1.68 -12.44 6.42
CA GLN A 468 2.02 -13.35 7.52
C GLN A 468 1.08 -14.57 7.59
N GLN A 469 -0.20 -14.38 7.31
CA GLN A 469 -1.19 -15.47 7.28
C GLN A 469 -1.04 -16.36 6.04
N ASP A 470 -0.62 -15.82 4.90
CA ASP A 470 -0.43 -16.57 3.65
C ASP A 470 0.88 -17.35 3.64
N ASP A 471 1.93 -16.90 4.31
CA ASP A 471 3.19 -17.64 4.50
C ASP A 471 2.97 -18.95 5.25
N SER A 472 1.99 -19.02 6.14
CA SER A 472 1.59 -20.26 6.81
C SER A 472 0.85 -21.24 5.88
N THR A 473 0.34 -20.80 4.74
CA THR A 473 -0.40 -21.61 3.76
C THR A 473 0.36 -21.87 2.46
N CYS A 474 1.46 -21.17 2.20
CA CYS A 474 2.38 -21.54 1.14
C CYS A 474 3.07 -22.86 1.52
N PRO A 475 3.14 -23.86 0.62
CA PRO A 475 3.94 -25.05 0.90
C PRO A 475 5.35 -24.60 1.27
N PRO A 476 6.01 -25.26 2.24
CA PRO A 476 7.32 -24.86 2.70
C PRO A 476 8.31 -24.97 1.54
N TRP A 477 8.49 -23.87 0.81
CA TRP A 477 9.56 -23.76 -0.17
C TRP A 477 10.87 -23.75 0.61
N LYS A 478 11.65 -24.78 0.42
CA LYS A 478 12.97 -25.04 1.02
C LYS A 478 14.01 -23.96 0.67
N ASN A 479 13.75 -22.70 0.97
CA ASN A 479 14.77 -21.68 1.00
C ASN A 479 14.44 -20.69 2.12
N SER A 480 14.83 -21.06 3.33
CA SER A 480 14.74 -20.21 4.53
C SER A 480 15.39 -18.83 4.35
N GLU A 481 16.31 -18.69 3.41
CA GLU A 481 16.95 -17.42 3.07
C GLU A 481 16.05 -16.50 2.23
N ARG A 482 15.29 -17.03 1.23
CA ARG A 482 14.36 -16.21 0.43
C ARG A 482 13.19 -15.69 1.27
N ASN A 483 12.67 -16.50 2.18
CA ASN A 483 11.59 -16.07 3.08
C ASN A 483 12.09 -15.03 4.09
N ARG A 484 13.32 -15.16 4.62
CA ARG A 484 13.94 -14.13 5.47
C ARG A 484 14.12 -12.80 4.71
N VAL A 485 14.52 -12.84 3.45
CA VAL A 485 14.69 -11.64 2.60
C VAL A 485 13.34 -11.00 2.29
N PHE A 486 12.30 -11.79 2.03
CA PHE A 486 10.95 -11.28 1.80
C PHE A 486 10.40 -10.59 3.05
N THR A 487 10.40 -11.29 4.18
CA THR A 487 9.89 -10.76 5.45
C THR A 487 10.75 -9.61 5.97
N SER A 488 12.07 -9.67 5.84
CA SER A 488 12.96 -8.58 6.25
C SER A 488 12.84 -7.36 5.34
N LYS A 489 12.70 -7.54 4.02
CA LYS A 489 12.50 -6.43 3.09
C LYS A 489 11.12 -5.80 3.25
N MET A 490 10.06 -6.57 3.53
CA MET A 490 8.76 -6.01 3.88
C MET A 490 8.80 -5.25 5.20
N ARG A 491 9.47 -5.74 6.23
CA ARG A 491 9.69 -5.02 7.50
C ARG A 491 10.55 -3.77 7.31
N PHE A 492 11.55 -3.83 6.45
CA PHE A 492 12.44 -2.68 6.18
C PHE A 492 11.73 -1.56 5.41
N SER A 493 10.76 -1.90 4.55
CA SER A 493 9.93 -0.94 3.83
C SER A 493 9.00 -0.13 4.76
N GLN A 494 8.66 -0.68 5.91
CA GLN A 494 7.81 -0.01 6.91
C GLN A 494 8.59 0.76 7.98
N SER A 495 9.91 0.56 8.08
CA SER A 495 10.75 1.42 8.91
C SER A 495 10.90 2.77 8.21
N VAL A 496 9.98 3.69 8.50
CA VAL A 496 10.12 5.12 8.28
C VAL A 496 11.26 5.62 9.15
N SER A 497 12.49 5.18 8.83
CA SER A 497 13.72 5.63 9.50
C SER A 497 14.09 7.07 9.14
N LEU A 498 13.45 7.67 8.13
CA LEU A 498 13.67 9.06 7.74
C LEU A 498 13.10 10.07 8.74
N TRP A 499 12.03 9.73 9.48
CA TRP A 499 11.49 10.62 10.50
C TRP A 499 12.15 10.48 11.89
N SER A 500 12.64 9.29 12.23
CA SER A 500 13.36 9.10 13.50
C SER A 500 14.78 9.72 13.46
N GLY A 501 15.45 9.69 12.31
CA GLY A 501 16.76 10.31 12.13
C GLY A 501 16.72 11.84 12.19
N THR A 502 15.68 12.47 11.65
CA THR A 502 15.46 13.92 11.72
C THR A 502 15.04 14.38 13.12
N ALA A 503 14.20 13.65 13.81
CA ALA A 503 13.79 13.96 15.18
C ALA A 503 14.96 13.87 16.17
N ILE A 504 15.85 12.87 16.01
CA ILE A 504 17.04 12.72 16.86
C ILE A 504 18.10 13.80 16.54
N ARG A 505 18.24 14.22 15.30
CA ARG A 505 19.14 15.31 14.90
C ARG A 505 18.62 16.67 15.37
N PHE A 506 17.31 16.91 15.34
CA PHE A 506 16.68 18.11 15.86
C PHE A 506 16.83 18.23 17.38
N SER A 507 16.70 17.12 18.11
CA SER A 507 16.93 17.08 19.57
C SER A 507 18.39 17.37 19.98
N ARG A 508 19.40 17.03 19.14
CA ARG A 508 20.79 17.34 19.40
C ARG A 508 21.17 18.79 19.08
N SER A 509 20.51 19.43 18.10
CA SER A 509 20.76 20.84 17.79
C SER A 509 20.13 21.80 18.81
N LEU A 510 19.02 21.43 19.44
CA LEU A 510 18.36 22.24 20.48
C LEU A 510 19.13 22.31 21.80
N ARG A 511 20.12 21.43 22.05
CA ARG A 511 20.98 21.51 23.25
C ARG A 511 22.09 22.57 23.16
N ARG A 512 22.24 23.25 22.03
CA ARG A 512 23.29 24.29 21.83
C ARG A 512 22.76 25.71 21.71
N LEU A 513 21.47 25.96 21.95
CA LEU A 513 20.91 27.32 21.95
C LEU A 513 20.86 27.90 23.39
N PRO A 514 21.30 29.13 23.61
CA PRO A 514 21.22 29.76 24.92
C PRO A 514 19.78 30.06 25.32
N ARG A 515 19.52 30.01 26.63
CA ARG A 515 18.23 30.21 27.30
C ARG A 515 17.65 31.60 27.01
N LEU A 516 16.85 31.74 25.95
CA LEU A 516 16.00 32.91 25.73
C LEU A 516 14.85 32.51 24.77
N MET A 517 13.81 31.85 25.31
CA MET A 517 12.51 31.75 24.65
C MET A 517 11.37 31.48 25.65
N PRO A 518 10.16 32.02 25.40
CA PRO A 518 9.06 32.02 26.34
C PRO A 518 8.35 30.66 26.50
N PRO A 519 7.45 30.51 27.51
CA PRO A 519 7.07 29.22 28.14
C PRO A 519 6.22 28.23 27.33
N VAL A 520 5.97 28.48 26.07
CA VAL A 520 5.10 27.60 25.26
C VAL A 520 5.80 26.31 24.77
N VAL A 521 7.13 26.23 24.85
CA VAL A 521 7.92 25.07 24.39
C VAL A 521 8.14 24.02 25.50
N TRP A 522 7.75 24.29 26.75
CA TRP A 522 8.00 23.43 27.89
C TRP A 522 7.03 22.24 28.04
N PHE A 523 5.88 22.25 27.38
CA PHE A 523 4.91 21.16 27.53
C PHE A 523 5.26 19.88 26.74
N ALA A 524 6.18 19.94 25.78
CA ALA A 524 6.61 18.77 25.03
C ALA A 524 7.80 18.01 25.66
N SER A 525 8.47 18.61 26.67
CA SER A 525 9.66 18.01 27.28
C SER A 525 9.41 17.24 28.59
N ALA A 526 8.23 17.40 29.19
CA ALA A 526 7.93 16.79 30.51
C ALA A 526 7.46 15.33 30.44
N THR A 527 7.11 14.80 29.26
CA THR A 527 6.56 13.44 29.10
C THR A 527 7.64 12.38 28.84
N VAL A 528 8.90 12.76 28.67
CA VAL A 528 9.99 11.81 28.35
C VAL A 528 10.87 11.46 29.56
N HIS A 529 10.70 12.10 30.72
CA HIS A 529 11.58 11.91 31.89
C HIS A 529 11.01 11.00 33.00
N GLY A 530 9.86 10.33 32.78
CA GLY A 530 9.18 9.48 33.76
C GLY A 530 9.54 7.99 33.75
N MET A 531 10.47 7.52 32.92
CA MET A 531 10.82 6.09 32.87
C MET A 531 12.35 5.87 32.87
N ARG A 532 13.01 6.21 33.97
CA ARG A 532 14.34 5.67 34.34
C ARG A 532 14.51 5.68 35.83
N SER A 533 14.08 4.62 36.49
CA SER A 533 14.74 4.08 37.69
C SER A 533 14.14 2.75 38.08
N ALA A 534 14.74 1.69 37.63
CA ALA A 534 14.78 0.41 38.34
C ALA A 534 16.01 -0.33 37.83
N ARG A 535 17.14 -0.08 38.53
CA ARG A 535 18.30 -0.98 38.50
C ARG A 535 17.97 -2.10 39.46
N THR A 536 17.95 -3.34 38.99
CA THR A 536 18.22 -4.52 39.81
C THR A 536 19.39 -5.26 39.21
N SER A 537 20.37 -5.44 40.04
CA SER A 537 21.59 -6.20 39.94
C SER A 537 21.32 -7.68 39.57
N SER A 538 22.11 -8.23 38.67
CA SER A 538 22.28 -9.66 38.49
C SER A 538 23.72 -10.00 38.12
N PRO A 539 24.31 -11.10 38.64
CA PRO A 539 25.74 -11.34 38.69
C PRO A 539 26.28 -12.02 37.43
N GLU A 540 27.57 -11.78 37.25
CA GLU A 540 28.43 -12.38 36.20
C GLU A 540 28.43 -13.93 36.23
N LEU A 541 28.24 -14.56 35.07
CA LEU A 541 28.61 -15.94 34.83
C LEU A 541 29.54 -16.01 33.61
N ARG A 542 30.79 -16.36 33.86
CA ARG A 542 31.85 -16.66 32.90
C ARG A 542 31.49 -17.91 32.06
N PRO A 543 31.78 -17.93 30.76
CA PRO A 543 31.67 -19.16 29.97
C PRO A 543 32.93 -20.01 30.09
N ARG A 544 32.74 -21.25 30.50
CA ARG A 544 33.76 -22.31 30.41
C ARG A 544 33.80 -22.90 29.00
N SER A 545 34.97 -22.86 28.39
CA SER A 545 35.35 -23.54 27.16
C SER A 545 35.48 -25.04 27.36
N ARG A 546 34.86 -25.85 26.51
CA ARG A 546 35.22 -27.28 26.29
C ARG A 546 35.47 -27.50 24.79
N PRO A 547 36.49 -28.29 24.46
CA PRO A 547 36.92 -28.53 23.05
C PRO A 547 36.12 -29.64 22.37
N MET A 548 35.85 -29.47 21.07
CA MET A 548 35.26 -30.48 20.19
C MET A 548 36.32 -31.47 19.69
N PRO A 549 35.96 -32.77 19.49
CA PRO A 549 36.83 -33.73 18.86
C PRO A 549 36.80 -33.65 17.32
N ARG A 550 37.97 -33.80 16.71
CA ARG A 550 38.18 -33.92 15.27
C ARG A 550 37.69 -35.30 14.79
N PHE A 551 36.85 -35.31 13.75
CA PHE A 551 36.66 -36.51 12.92
C PHE A 551 37.05 -36.20 11.48
N SER A 552 38.04 -36.90 11.00
CA SER A 552 38.53 -36.95 9.64
C SER A 552 37.96 -38.18 8.93
N ALA A 553 37.27 -38.02 7.81
CA ALA A 553 37.14 -39.07 6.79
C ALA A 553 36.71 -38.44 5.43
N PRO A 554 37.14 -39.01 4.29
CA PRO A 554 37.24 -38.35 3.00
C PRO A 554 35.95 -38.49 2.16
N LEU A 555 35.56 -37.37 1.51
CA LEU A 555 34.45 -37.30 0.55
C LEU A 555 34.91 -37.69 -0.85
N LYS A 556 34.38 -38.78 -1.36
CA LYS A 556 34.43 -39.13 -2.80
C LYS A 556 33.44 -38.24 -3.57
N ARG A 557 33.94 -37.50 -4.56
CA ARG A 557 33.17 -36.79 -5.56
C ARG A 557 32.57 -37.77 -6.56
N THR A 558 31.25 -37.78 -6.67
CA THR A 558 30.56 -38.24 -7.89
C THR A 558 29.59 -37.15 -8.33
N ALA A 559 29.91 -36.57 -9.48
CA ALA A 559 29.09 -35.56 -10.15
C ALA A 559 27.99 -36.30 -10.92
N HIS A 560 26.72 -36.12 -10.51
CA HIS A 560 25.58 -36.42 -11.37
C HIS A 560 24.91 -35.14 -11.81
N ARG A 561 24.94 -34.89 -13.12
CA ARG A 561 24.11 -33.91 -13.81
C ARG A 561 22.66 -34.36 -13.70
N CYS A 562 21.81 -33.58 -13.07
CA CYS A 562 20.36 -33.70 -13.21
C CYS A 562 19.85 -32.64 -14.20
N SER A 563 19.47 -33.10 -15.37
CA SER A 563 18.68 -32.42 -16.36
C SER A 563 17.23 -32.35 -15.86
N PHE A 564 16.62 -31.19 -15.98
CA PHE A 564 15.21 -30.97 -15.64
C PHE A 564 14.27 -31.79 -16.53
N PRO A 565 13.25 -32.42 -15.95
CA PRO A 565 11.98 -32.57 -16.63
C PRO A 565 10.82 -31.92 -15.89
N THR A 566 10.02 -31.26 -16.66
CA THR A 566 8.63 -30.87 -16.47
C THR A 566 7.84 -31.83 -15.57
N CYS A 567 7.51 -31.42 -14.35
CA CYS A 567 6.47 -32.07 -13.56
C CYS A 567 5.11 -31.49 -13.91
N LEU A 568 4.44 -32.14 -14.83
CA LEU A 568 2.98 -32.08 -15.03
C LEU A 568 2.30 -32.76 -13.83
N TRP A 569 1.35 -32.07 -13.23
CA TRP A 569 0.45 -32.60 -12.22
C TRP A 569 -0.43 -33.70 -12.81
N THR A 570 -0.27 -34.92 -12.33
CA THR A 570 -1.24 -36.00 -12.51
C THR A 570 -1.94 -36.32 -11.18
N PRO A 571 -3.24 -36.74 -11.19
CA PRO A 571 -4.09 -36.83 -9.99
C PRO A 571 -3.87 -38.08 -9.10
N HIS A 572 -2.78 -38.79 -9.15
CA HIS A 572 -2.60 -40.11 -8.50
C HIS A 572 -1.68 -40.13 -7.27
N CYS A 573 -1.58 -39.03 -6.50
CA CYS A 573 -0.90 -39.05 -5.20
C CYS A 573 -1.86 -38.80 -4.03
N ILE A 574 -3.01 -39.45 -4.02
CA ILE A 574 -3.94 -39.47 -2.87
C ILE A 574 -4.23 -40.95 -2.57
N THR A 575 -3.28 -41.66 -2.02
CA THR A 575 -3.52 -42.86 -1.17
C THR A 575 -2.15 -43.39 -0.77
N SER A 576 -1.62 -42.90 0.32
CA SER A 576 -0.73 -43.61 1.24
C SER A 576 -0.28 -42.64 2.33
N LEU A 577 -1.10 -42.49 3.33
CA LEU A 577 -0.74 -41.94 4.63
C LEU A 577 -0.85 -43.07 5.64
N ALA A 578 0.16 -43.89 5.68
CA ALA A 578 0.51 -44.70 6.85
C ALA A 578 2.03 -44.98 6.77
N GLY A 579 2.79 -44.22 7.59
CA GLY A 579 4.12 -44.57 8.07
C GLY A 579 5.16 -44.88 7.02
N HIS A 580 5.89 -43.86 6.60
CA HIS A 580 7.35 -43.93 6.43
C HIS A 580 7.87 -42.56 5.94
N SER A 581 8.88 -42.09 6.63
CA SER A 581 9.63 -40.87 6.29
C SER A 581 10.27 -41.04 4.91
N CYS A 582 9.79 -40.30 3.91
CA CYS A 582 10.57 -40.09 2.69
C CYS A 582 11.47 -38.87 2.86
N ARG A 583 12.76 -39.12 3.01
CA ARG A 583 13.83 -38.16 2.76
C ARG A 583 14.04 -38.10 1.25
N CYS A 584 13.85 -36.93 0.67
CA CYS A 584 14.53 -36.47 -0.53
C CYS A 584 15.01 -35.05 -0.28
#